data_a668f2efe63cc65385b1e464d01f9ff9
#
_entry.id   a668f2efe63cc65385b1e464d01f9ff9
#
_cell.length_a   1.000
_cell.length_b   1.000
_cell.length_c   1.000
_cell.angle_alpha   90.00
_cell.angle_beta   90.00
_cell.angle_gamma   90.00
#
_symmetry.space_group_name_H-M   'P 1'
#
loop_
_entity.id
_entity.type
_entity.pdbx_description
1 polymer ?
#
loop_
_entity_poly.entity_id
_entity_poly.type
_entity_poly.pdbx_seq_one_letter_code
_entity_poly.pdbx_strand_id
1 'polypeptide(L)'
;MKTKNILKSVVGCVVASAALASCNVDPEFYTQVTPETFYTSQEAVYQRYARPFTHWRWYAGHNENLWRLQELGTDEFMLPTRGSDWFDGGNYQKLHHHEYTDDMTCISEGWKLSQMGTALAWDALEDLEEVNFDKLGFPEGTRESMLTQLQSLVSYFYLKGLDLFGGMPLYTTTRSDIQPRATDEQTFAFIDSLLTVSLKGLPVKQELGAKETGSINAAAAATMKAQLYFNAKSYIRKEMWSECAAICQDIIDGKYGKYALDPDWTNIFGFNNETSPEIIWSVPSENAKLETDGMHWSDMVPYNYRNYLGSVENSGSNNAVGLMPSLDPTGKPYTSKLGRVYSKFNDKDIRKQNYVYLGDGKYRGMFIVGKLQNPLNPEWVCLGSREYKGQIINEVDQVAYFTRVKNDLYKKADGSYMYNSVADLPSTIATAEENSGVRVTKVSPRPTQEDKKLMFNPDVPIIRLAEVYYMLAECKMRLGDKAGAATLINTVRKRYFENGNDPNPVTAANLDKYRMLDEWQQEFVAEARRRTDLVRWDAYVTEDWWDHKATNNTNFNRFPIHYSVLEANQKLKQNPGYGRD
;
A
#
# COMPACT_ATOMS: atom_id res chain seq x y z
N MET A 1 -49.02 75.59 20.82
CA MET A 1 -47.67 75.00 21.00
C MET A 1 -47.65 73.48 21.10
N LYS A 2 -48.76 72.73 20.90
CA LYS A 2 -48.78 71.25 21.05
C LYS A 2 -48.74 70.49 19.72
N THR A 3 -49.01 71.13 18.58
CA THR A 3 -49.03 70.46 17.26
C THR A 3 -47.67 70.36 16.53
N LYS A 4 -46.69 71.19 16.91
CA LYS A 4 -45.32 71.13 16.31
C LYS A 4 -44.45 70.02 16.86
N ASN A 5 -44.76 69.50 18.05
CA ASN A 5 -43.96 68.44 18.66
C ASN A 5 -44.40 67.03 18.20
N ILE A 6 -45.66 66.85 17.80
CA ILE A 6 -46.16 65.58 17.25
C ILE A 6 -45.60 65.33 15.83
N LEU A 7 -45.46 66.38 15.02
CA LEU A 7 -44.92 66.22 13.65
C LEU A 7 -43.40 65.88 13.67
N LYS A 8 -42.65 66.38 14.65
CA LYS A 8 -41.23 66.04 14.82
C LYS A 8 -41.01 64.61 15.31
N SER A 9 -41.89 64.08 16.16
CA SER A 9 -41.83 62.72 16.63
C SER A 9 -42.22 61.71 15.58
N VAL A 10 -43.20 62.01 14.71
CA VAL A 10 -43.62 61.14 13.61
C VAL A 10 -42.56 61.11 12.50
N VAL A 11 -41.93 62.23 12.15
CA VAL A 11 -40.82 62.26 11.18
C VAL A 11 -39.58 61.56 11.73
N GLY A 12 -39.28 61.63 13.02
CA GLY A 12 -38.20 60.91 13.68
C GLY A 12 -38.39 59.36 13.66
N CYS A 13 -39.63 58.90 13.85
CA CYS A 13 -39.93 57.44 13.79
C CYS A 13 -39.93 56.90 12.35
N VAL A 14 -40.34 57.66 11.35
CA VAL A 14 -40.31 57.24 9.93
C VAL A 14 -38.87 57.20 9.39
N VAL A 15 -38.00 58.12 9.79
CA VAL A 15 -36.57 58.09 9.42
C VAL A 15 -35.83 57.00 10.17
N ALA A 16 -36.17 56.63 11.42
CA ALA A 16 -35.61 55.52 12.16
C ALA A 16 -36.06 54.14 11.60
N SER A 17 -37.31 54.01 11.14
CA SER A 17 -37.80 52.78 10.50
C SER A 17 -37.27 52.60 9.07
N ALA A 18 -36.96 53.65 8.33
CA ALA A 18 -36.29 53.56 7.05
C ALA A 18 -34.80 53.22 7.12
N ALA A 19 -34.14 53.56 8.26
CA ALA A 19 -32.77 53.18 8.53
C ALA A 19 -32.61 51.73 9.02
N LEU A 20 -33.67 51.06 9.47
CA LEU A 20 -33.66 49.65 9.88
C LEU A 20 -34.04 48.69 8.73
N ALA A 21 -34.49 49.21 7.58
CA ALA A 21 -34.80 48.38 6.39
C ALA A 21 -33.64 48.31 5.36
N SER A 22 -32.46 48.83 5.69
CA SER A 22 -31.33 48.96 4.75
C SER A 22 -30.08 48.20 5.20
N CYS A 23 -30.21 47.06 5.79
CA CYS A 23 -29.06 46.16 6.05
C CYS A 23 -29.44 44.69 5.86
N ASN A 24 -29.89 44.37 4.65
CA ASN A 24 -29.59 43.05 4.06
C ASN A 24 -28.53 43.30 2.98
N VAL A 25 -27.35 43.68 3.40
CA VAL A 25 -26.16 43.55 2.56
C VAL A 25 -25.57 42.20 2.95
N ASP A 26 -25.91 41.21 2.19
CA ASP A 26 -25.09 39.99 2.18
C ASP A 26 -23.65 40.47 1.89
N PRO A 27 -22.69 40.11 2.76
CA PRO A 27 -21.33 40.61 2.55
C PRO A 27 -20.80 40.02 1.23
N GLU A 28 -20.66 40.84 0.20
CA GLU A 28 -19.92 40.45 -1.00
C GLU A 28 -18.43 40.35 -0.62
N PHE A 29 -17.95 39.14 -0.46
CA PHE A 29 -16.54 38.86 -0.22
C PHE A 29 -15.76 38.93 -1.54
N TYR A 30 -15.27 40.12 -1.92
CA TYR A 30 -14.48 40.34 -3.11
C TYR A 30 -13.09 39.64 -3.08
N THR A 31 -12.68 39.11 -1.94
CA THR A 31 -11.37 38.49 -1.73
C THR A 31 -11.44 37.05 -1.24
N GLN A 32 -12.61 36.50 -0.96
CA GLN A 32 -12.78 35.09 -0.60
C GLN A 32 -13.41 34.33 -1.76
N VAL A 33 -12.79 33.22 -2.10
CA VAL A 33 -13.34 32.25 -3.04
C VAL A 33 -14.44 31.49 -2.31
N THR A 34 -15.71 31.73 -2.69
CA THR A 34 -16.87 30.96 -2.21
C THR A 34 -17.18 29.82 -3.19
N PRO A 35 -17.92 28.76 -2.79
CA PRO A 35 -18.34 27.72 -3.72
C PRO A 35 -19.01 28.28 -4.98
N GLU A 36 -19.90 29.27 -4.86
CA GLU A 36 -20.63 29.88 -5.97
C GLU A 36 -19.71 30.66 -6.93
N THR A 37 -18.61 31.22 -6.43
CA THR A 37 -17.63 31.96 -7.25
C THR A 37 -16.51 31.07 -7.79
N PHE A 38 -16.27 29.88 -7.19
CA PHE A 38 -15.23 28.95 -7.59
C PHE A 38 -15.71 27.96 -8.65
N TYR A 39 -16.86 27.30 -8.44
CA TYR A 39 -17.35 26.26 -9.36
C TYR A 39 -18.11 26.84 -10.55
N THR A 40 -17.46 27.72 -11.31
CA THR A 40 -18.02 28.40 -12.50
C THR A 40 -17.61 27.74 -13.81
N SER A 41 -16.76 26.70 -13.78
CA SER A 41 -16.27 25.98 -14.96
C SER A 41 -16.12 24.48 -14.68
N GLN A 42 -16.10 23.66 -15.73
CA GLN A 42 -15.79 22.22 -15.61
C GLN A 42 -14.42 21.98 -15.00
N GLU A 43 -13.42 22.80 -15.33
CA GLU A 43 -12.07 22.68 -14.80
C GLU A 43 -12.04 22.82 -13.26
N ALA A 44 -12.75 23.78 -12.70
CA ALA A 44 -12.85 23.98 -11.25
C ALA A 44 -13.49 22.75 -10.56
N VAL A 45 -14.51 22.17 -11.18
CA VAL A 45 -15.15 20.93 -10.71
C VAL A 45 -14.16 19.75 -10.75
N TYR A 46 -13.43 19.57 -11.86
CA TYR A 46 -12.41 18.53 -11.96
C TYR A 46 -11.27 18.70 -10.94
N GLN A 47 -10.82 19.94 -10.70
CA GLN A 47 -9.79 20.22 -9.68
C GLN A 47 -10.27 19.82 -8.28
N ARG A 48 -11.52 20.14 -7.96
CA ARG A 48 -12.11 19.75 -6.68
C ARG A 48 -12.24 18.24 -6.53
N TYR A 49 -12.78 17.58 -7.55
CA TYR A 49 -12.90 16.13 -7.60
C TYR A 49 -11.52 15.43 -7.46
N ALA A 50 -10.50 15.93 -8.14
CA ALA A 50 -9.17 15.33 -8.16
C ALA A 50 -8.40 15.51 -6.84
N ARG A 51 -8.72 16.51 -6.01
CA ARG A 51 -7.97 16.82 -4.79
C ARG A 51 -7.86 15.63 -3.80
N PRO A 52 -8.93 14.88 -3.46
CA PRO A 52 -8.83 13.68 -2.63
C PRO A 52 -8.01 12.56 -3.28
N PHE A 53 -8.08 12.41 -4.60
CA PHE A 53 -7.27 11.42 -5.33
C PHE A 53 -5.78 11.77 -5.34
N THR A 54 -5.41 13.06 -5.32
CA THR A 54 -4.01 13.47 -5.14
C THR A 54 -3.48 13.04 -3.77
N HIS A 55 -4.28 13.15 -2.71
CA HIS A 55 -3.92 12.64 -1.39
C HIS A 55 -3.86 11.10 -1.37
N TRP A 56 -4.84 10.43 -1.98
CA TRP A 56 -4.83 8.97 -2.12
C TRP A 56 -3.59 8.47 -2.87
N ARG A 57 -3.21 9.14 -3.96
CA ARG A 57 -2.00 8.83 -4.71
C ARG A 57 -0.76 8.87 -3.81
N TRP A 58 -0.64 9.90 -2.99
CA TRP A 58 0.47 9.97 -2.04
C TRP A 58 0.36 8.90 -0.95
N TYR A 59 -0.83 8.69 -0.38
CA TYR A 59 -1.08 7.70 0.65
C TYR A 59 -0.80 6.26 0.18
N ALA A 60 -1.32 5.88 -0.98
CA ALA A 60 -1.23 4.52 -1.50
C ALA A 60 0.04 4.24 -2.32
N GLY A 61 0.56 5.23 -3.01
CA GLY A 61 1.67 5.07 -3.96
C GLY A 61 3.03 5.56 -3.48
N HIS A 62 3.06 6.48 -2.51
CA HIS A 62 4.31 7.10 -2.03
C HIS A 62 4.55 7.01 -0.53
N ASN A 63 3.51 6.75 0.28
CA ASN A 63 3.69 6.73 1.72
C ASN A 63 4.39 5.46 2.19
N GLU A 64 5.69 5.53 2.30
CA GLU A 64 6.54 4.45 2.79
C GLU A 64 6.14 3.95 4.19
N ASN A 65 5.58 4.82 5.05
CA ASN A 65 5.17 4.41 6.38
C ASN A 65 3.96 3.46 6.34
N LEU A 66 2.99 3.70 5.45
CA LEU A 66 1.86 2.78 5.25
C LEU A 66 2.35 1.41 4.74
N TRP A 67 3.25 1.41 3.74
CA TRP A 67 3.84 0.19 3.22
C TRP A 67 4.61 -0.56 4.33
N ARG A 68 5.42 0.16 5.12
CA ARG A 68 6.18 -0.40 6.24
C ARG A 68 5.30 -1.07 7.30
N LEU A 69 4.12 -0.51 7.59
CA LEU A 69 3.16 -1.13 8.52
C LEU A 69 2.59 -2.45 7.99
N GLN A 70 2.48 -2.62 6.68
CA GLN A 70 1.98 -3.85 6.07
C GLN A 70 3.06 -4.91 5.85
N GLU A 71 4.35 -4.52 5.80
CA GLU A 71 5.43 -5.41 5.38
C GLU A 71 6.50 -5.68 6.44
N LEU A 72 6.96 -4.66 7.18
CA LEU A 72 8.15 -4.80 8.02
C LEU A 72 7.93 -5.56 9.34
N GLY A 73 6.69 -5.70 9.81
CA GLY A 73 6.33 -6.56 10.94
C GLY A 73 5.95 -7.98 10.51
N THR A 74 6.33 -8.43 9.32
CA THR A 74 5.91 -9.69 8.73
C THR A 74 7.08 -10.64 8.45
N ASP A 75 6.79 -11.80 7.89
CA ASP A 75 7.77 -12.77 7.45
C ASP A 75 8.34 -12.52 6.05
N GLU A 76 8.00 -11.37 5.43
CA GLU A 76 8.36 -11.07 4.05
C GLU A 76 9.57 -10.17 3.93
N PHE A 77 9.52 -8.98 4.52
CA PHE A 77 10.58 -7.98 4.44
C PHE A 77 11.20 -7.65 5.78
N MET A 78 12.47 -7.29 5.73
CA MET A 78 13.23 -6.74 6.85
C MET A 78 13.83 -5.39 6.47
N LEU A 79 13.98 -4.51 7.45
CA LEU A 79 14.78 -3.29 7.37
C LEU A 79 15.82 -3.32 8.50
N PRO A 80 16.96 -4.02 8.28
CA PRO A 80 17.96 -4.21 9.31
C PRO A 80 18.85 -2.96 9.48
N THR A 81 19.39 -2.78 10.67
CA THR A 81 20.43 -1.78 10.89
C THR A 81 21.69 -2.20 10.14
N ARG A 82 22.15 -1.35 9.19
CA ARG A 82 23.32 -1.57 8.35
C ARG A 82 24.45 -0.65 8.78
N GLY A 83 25.31 -1.15 9.66
CA GLY A 83 26.36 -0.31 10.27
C GLY A 83 25.73 0.82 11.09
N SER A 84 25.86 2.07 10.63
CA SER A 84 25.22 3.25 11.23
C SER A 84 23.87 3.63 10.60
N ASP A 85 23.52 3.00 9.47
CA ASP A 85 22.34 3.37 8.70
C ASP A 85 21.12 2.57 9.18
N TRP A 86 19.94 3.18 9.08
CA TRP A 86 18.64 2.55 9.34
C TRP A 86 18.38 2.07 10.78
N PHE A 87 19.09 2.66 11.76
CA PHE A 87 18.75 2.41 13.16
C PHE A 87 17.46 3.10 13.57
N ASP A 88 17.29 4.37 13.20
CA ASP A 88 16.11 5.21 13.41
C ASP A 88 15.44 5.05 14.78
N GLY A 89 16.27 5.11 15.84
CA GLY A 89 15.80 4.92 17.21
C GLY A 89 15.25 3.50 17.51
N GLY A 90 15.57 2.51 16.67
CA GLY A 90 15.11 1.14 16.82
C GLY A 90 13.69 0.89 16.31
N ASN A 91 13.06 1.84 15.60
CA ASN A 91 11.67 1.72 15.16
C ASN A 91 11.43 0.49 14.28
N TYR A 92 12.35 0.17 13.36
CA TYR A 92 12.20 -1.00 12.48
C TYR A 92 12.40 -2.32 13.22
N GLN A 93 13.26 -2.33 14.25
CA GLN A 93 13.44 -3.47 15.15
C GLN A 93 12.14 -3.71 15.96
N LYS A 94 11.52 -2.64 16.49
CA LYS A 94 10.24 -2.71 17.18
C LYS A 94 9.12 -3.23 16.27
N LEU A 95 9.05 -2.79 15.00
CA LEU A 95 8.09 -3.34 14.04
C LEU A 95 8.31 -4.83 13.84
N HIS A 96 9.55 -5.25 13.59
CA HIS A 96 9.91 -6.65 13.35
C HIS A 96 9.57 -7.56 14.53
N HIS A 97 9.82 -7.12 15.76
CA HIS A 97 9.59 -7.92 16.98
C HIS A 97 8.18 -7.77 17.57
N HIS A 98 7.29 -6.99 16.94
CA HIS A 98 5.96 -6.63 17.45
C HIS A 98 6.03 -5.93 18.82
N GLU A 99 6.99 -5.04 18.98
CA GLU A 99 7.20 -4.22 20.19
C GLU A 99 6.71 -2.79 19.95
N TYR A 100 5.50 -2.65 19.42
CA TYR A 100 4.95 -1.35 19.05
C TYR A 100 4.75 -0.44 20.25
N THR A 101 5.05 0.85 20.04
CA THR A 101 4.75 1.93 21.01
C THR A 101 3.89 2.99 20.34
N ASP A 102 3.14 3.72 21.14
CA ASP A 102 2.17 4.72 20.66
C ASP A 102 2.81 6.06 20.23
N ASP A 103 4.14 6.13 20.20
CA ASP A 103 4.92 7.28 19.76
C ASP A 103 5.60 7.05 18.38
N MET A 104 5.40 5.88 17.76
CA MET A 104 6.04 5.56 16.48
C MET A 104 5.46 6.37 15.32
N THR A 105 6.32 7.07 14.57
CA THR A 105 5.92 7.96 13.47
C THR A 105 5.14 7.23 12.37
N CYS A 106 5.55 6.04 11.95
CA CYS A 106 4.84 5.28 10.91
C CYS A 106 3.40 4.92 11.32
N ILE A 107 3.17 4.63 12.60
CA ILE A 107 1.84 4.36 13.15
C ILE A 107 0.99 5.64 13.14
N SER A 108 1.58 6.77 13.56
CA SER A 108 0.93 8.08 13.49
C SER A 108 0.47 8.41 12.07
N GLU A 109 1.35 8.22 11.09
CA GLU A 109 1.05 8.49 9.68
C GLU A 109 -0.06 7.58 9.13
N GLY A 110 -0.05 6.29 9.48
CA GLY A 110 -1.11 5.36 9.07
C GLY A 110 -2.50 5.83 9.50
N TRP A 111 -2.64 6.35 10.73
CA TRP A 111 -3.90 6.90 11.22
C TRP A 111 -4.24 8.25 10.59
N LYS A 112 -3.32 9.22 10.70
CA LYS A 112 -3.56 10.61 10.27
C LYS A 112 -3.92 10.71 8.79
N LEU A 113 -3.19 9.99 7.94
CA LEU A 113 -3.40 10.08 6.50
C LEU A 113 -4.70 9.40 6.06
N SER A 114 -5.10 8.32 6.74
CA SER A 114 -6.41 7.71 6.54
C SER A 114 -7.54 8.70 6.86
N GLN A 115 -7.47 9.38 8.01
CA GLN A 115 -8.49 10.36 8.41
C GLN A 115 -8.48 11.62 7.52
N MET A 116 -7.31 12.11 7.14
CA MET A 116 -7.18 13.24 6.21
C MET A 116 -7.80 12.90 4.85
N GLY A 117 -7.54 11.70 4.33
CA GLY A 117 -8.14 11.25 3.06
C GLY A 117 -9.65 11.19 3.13
N THR A 118 -10.19 10.68 4.24
CA THR A 118 -11.63 10.65 4.51
C THR A 118 -12.23 12.07 4.51
N ALA A 119 -11.60 13.00 5.24
CA ALA A 119 -12.08 14.39 5.33
C ALA A 119 -12.05 15.09 3.95
N LEU A 120 -10.96 14.94 3.20
CA LEU A 120 -10.84 15.52 1.85
C LEU A 120 -11.88 14.98 0.88
N ALA A 121 -12.22 13.67 0.98
CA ALA A 121 -13.19 13.06 0.10
C ALA A 121 -14.62 13.50 0.45
N TRP A 122 -14.97 13.61 1.73
CA TRP A 122 -16.26 14.15 2.17
C TRP A 122 -16.43 15.62 1.80
N ASP A 123 -15.40 16.44 2.03
CA ASP A 123 -15.38 17.86 1.71
C ASP A 123 -15.61 18.09 0.19
N ALA A 124 -14.93 17.31 -0.66
CA ALA A 124 -15.16 17.35 -2.10
C ALA A 124 -16.56 16.88 -2.49
N LEU A 125 -17.08 15.84 -1.83
CA LEU A 125 -18.41 15.31 -2.09
C LEU A 125 -19.49 16.36 -1.75
N GLU A 126 -19.41 16.98 -0.56
CA GLU A 126 -20.33 18.02 -0.10
C GLU A 126 -20.35 19.22 -1.08
N ASP A 127 -19.19 19.70 -1.50
CA ASP A 127 -19.11 20.79 -2.46
C ASP A 127 -19.75 20.42 -3.81
N LEU A 128 -19.42 19.22 -4.34
CA LEU A 128 -19.89 18.80 -5.65
C LEU A 128 -21.39 18.42 -5.66
N GLU A 129 -21.99 18.11 -4.51
CA GLU A 129 -23.43 17.90 -4.40
C GLU A 129 -24.22 19.20 -4.69
N GLU A 130 -23.65 20.37 -4.38
CA GLU A 130 -24.27 21.67 -4.56
C GLU A 130 -24.05 22.24 -5.98
N VAL A 131 -23.13 21.66 -6.79
CA VAL A 131 -22.82 22.14 -8.14
C VAL A 131 -23.89 21.74 -9.14
N ASN A 132 -24.29 22.68 -10.00
CA ASN A 132 -25.17 22.41 -11.13
C ASN A 132 -24.36 21.96 -12.36
N PHE A 133 -24.17 20.67 -12.52
CA PHE A 133 -23.40 20.06 -13.61
C PHE A 133 -24.00 20.32 -15.00
N ASP A 134 -25.34 20.34 -15.11
CA ASP A 134 -26.02 20.58 -16.38
C ASP A 134 -25.75 22.00 -16.90
N LYS A 135 -25.79 23.01 -16.00
CA LYS A 135 -25.46 24.39 -16.32
C LYS A 135 -24.02 24.56 -16.82
N LEU A 136 -23.11 23.71 -16.33
CA LEU A 136 -21.70 23.70 -16.74
C LEU A 136 -21.44 22.85 -17.99
N GLY A 137 -22.48 22.21 -18.54
CA GLY A 137 -22.39 21.42 -19.77
C GLY A 137 -21.67 20.07 -19.61
N PHE A 138 -21.72 19.48 -18.41
CA PHE A 138 -21.23 18.12 -18.22
C PHE A 138 -22.14 17.08 -18.91
N PRO A 139 -21.58 15.97 -19.42
CA PRO A 139 -22.37 14.83 -19.88
C PRO A 139 -23.27 14.27 -18.77
N GLU A 140 -24.43 13.76 -19.16
CA GLU A 140 -25.34 13.03 -18.25
C GLU A 140 -24.62 11.91 -17.50
N GLY A 141 -24.91 11.74 -16.20
CA GLY A 141 -24.29 10.73 -15.34
C GLY A 141 -22.92 11.13 -14.78
N THR A 142 -22.27 12.21 -15.25
CA THR A 142 -20.93 12.63 -14.75
C THR A 142 -20.99 12.96 -13.26
N ARG A 143 -22.01 13.69 -12.81
CA ARG A 143 -22.18 14.04 -11.38
C ARG A 143 -22.27 12.78 -10.52
N GLU A 144 -23.15 11.86 -10.86
CA GLU A 144 -23.33 10.60 -10.10
C GLU A 144 -22.04 9.77 -10.07
N SER A 145 -21.35 9.66 -11.20
CA SER A 145 -20.08 8.98 -11.30
C SER A 145 -19.03 9.61 -10.37
N MET A 146 -18.88 10.93 -10.34
CA MET A 146 -17.91 11.60 -9.47
C MET A 146 -18.25 11.40 -7.98
N LEU A 147 -19.50 11.57 -7.59
CA LEU A 147 -19.94 11.42 -6.20
C LEU A 147 -19.76 9.98 -5.69
N THR A 148 -20.11 8.98 -6.49
CA THR A 148 -19.94 7.56 -6.12
C THR A 148 -18.48 7.15 -6.05
N GLN A 149 -17.61 7.73 -6.86
CA GLN A 149 -16.16 7.52 -6.77
C GLN A 149 -15.58 8.12 -5.49
N LEU A 150 -15.97 9.34 -5.11
CA LEU A 150 -15.55 9.97 -3.85
C LEU A 150 -16.03 9.15 -2.65
N GLN A 151 -17.27 8.66 -2.66
CA GLN A 151 -17.81 7.80 -1.62
C GLN A 151 -17.06 6.46 -1.52
N SER A 152 -16.67 5.89 -2.66
CA SER A 152 -15.82 4.68 -2.70
C SER A 152 -14.43 4.96 -2.15
N LEU A 153 -13.88 6.14 -2.39
CA LEU A 153 -12.59 6.55 -1.86
C LEU A 153 -12.63 6.71 -0.34
N VAL A 154 -13.71 7.25 0.23
CA VAL A 154 -13.97 7.24 1.68
C VAL A 154 -13.93 5.79 2.21
N SER A 155 -14.61 4.87 1.51
CA SER A 155 -14.62 3.44 1.90
C SER A 155 -13.22 2.83 1.91
N TYR A 156 -12.36 3.18 0.96
CA TYR A 156 -10.96 2.74 0.93
C TYR A 156 -10.19 3.18 2.18
N PHE A 157 -10.29 4.45 2.57
CA PHE A 157 -9.60 4.95 3.75
C PHE A 157 -10.10 4.30 5.04
N TYR A 158 -11.42 4.11 5.17
CA TYR A 158 -11.97 3.38 6.31
C TYR A 158 -11.58 1.91 6.33
N LEU A 159 -11.50 1.24 5.18
CA LEU A 159 -11.06 -0.16 5.08
C LEU A 159 -9.62 -0.30 5.56
N LYS A 160 -8.71 0.60 5.14
CA LYS A 160 -7.33 0.62 5.62
C LYS A 160 -7.23 0.95 7.11
N GLY A 161 -8.04 1.89 7.60
CA GLY A 161 -8.13 2.21 9.03
C GLY A 161 -8.63 1.02 9.87
N LEU A 162 -9.67 0.34 9.42
CA LEU A 162 -10.20 -0.86 10.07
C LEU A 162 -9.17 -1.99 10.14
N ASP A 163 -8.42 -2.21 9.04
CA ASP A 163 -7.37 -3.23 8.98
C ASP A 163 -6.23 -2.97 9.96
N LEU A 164 -5.76 -1.72 10.03
CA LEU A 164 -4.59 -1.36 10.85
C LEU A 164 -4.95 -1.16 12.33
N PHE A 165 -6.09 -0.54 12.62
CA PHE A 165 -6.42 -0.03 13.96
C PHE A 165 -7.71 -0.58 14.55
N GLY A 166 -8.58 -1.23 13.77
CA GLY A 166 -9.93 -1.60 14.17
C GLY A 166 -10.92 -0.44 14.00
N GLY A 167 -11.96 -0.36 14.86
CA GLY A 167 -12.99 0.65 14.75
C GLY A 167 -12.46 2.08 14.64
N MET A 168 -13.13 2.91 13.83
CA MET A 168 -12.73 4.28 13.51
C MET A 168 -13.83 5.27 13.89
N PRO A 169 -13.53 6.56 14.16
CA PRO A 169 -14.59 7.57 14.26
C PRO A 169 -15.27 7.70 12.90
N LEU A 170 -16.62 7.60 12.88
CA LEU A 170 -17.39 7.63 11.65
C LEU A 170 -17.88 9.06 11.37
N TYR A 171 -17.51 9.57 10.21
CA TYR A 171 -17.95 10.86 9.70
C TYR A 171 -18.72 10.66 8.39
N THR A 172 -19.83 11.36 8.26
CA THR A 172 -20.64 11.45 7.03
C THR A 172 -20.66 12.86 6.46
N THR A 173 -20.02 13.78 7.14
CA THR A 173 -19.90 15.19 6.75
C THR A 173 -18.69 15.81 7.45
N THR A 174 -18.09 16.81 6.82
CA THR A 174 -17.00 17.60 7.41
C THR A 174 -17.46 18.56 8.51
N ARG A 175 -18.77 18.85 8.56
CA ARG A 175 -19.40 19.77 9.52
C ARG A 175 -19.78 19.11 10.86
N SER A 176 -19.41 17.84 11.05
CA SER A 176 -19.71 17.12 12.30
C SER A 176 -18.79 17.52 13.45
N ASP A 177 -19.32 17.50 14.66
CA ASP A 177 -18.50 17.51 15.87
C ASP A 177 -17.56 16.31 15.90
N ILE A 178 -16.48 16.41 16.69
CA ILE A 178 -15.54 15.31 16.94
C ILE A 178 -16.30 14.07 17.43
N GLN A 179 -16.20 12.98 16.67
CA GLN A 179 -16.88 11.73 16.94
C GLN A 179 -16.08 10.81 17.86
N PRO A 180 -16.75 10.02 18.71
CA PRO A 180 -16.11 8.93 19.43
C PRO A 180 -15.69 7.82 18.46
N ARG A 181 -14.84 6.93 18.93
CA ARG A 181 -14.48 5.74 18.19
C ARG A 181 -15.68 4.79 18.07
N ALA A 182 -16.05 4.41 16.86
CA ALA A 182 -17.03 3.36 16.61
C ALA A 182 -16.44 1.96 16.88
N THR A 183 -17.31 0.97 17.04
CA THR A 183 -16.85 -0.43 17.12
C THR A 183 -16.38 -0.94 15.75
N ASP A 184 -15.73 -2.10 15.74
CA ASP A 184 -15.32 -2.77 14.52
C ASP A 184 -16.51 -3.10 13.64
N GLU A 185 -17.60 -3.60 14.24
CA GLU A 185 -18.84 -3.95 13.55
C GLU A 185 -19.52 -2.71 12.94
N GLN A 186 -19.53 -1.59 13.66
CA GLN A 186 -20.09 -0.34 13.14
C GLN A 186 -19.27 0.20 11.98
N THR A 187 -17.93 0.15 12.08
CA THR A 187 -17.04 0.58 11.01
C THR A 187 -17.17 -0.34 9.78
N PHE A 188 -17.22 -1.65 10.01
CA PHE A 188 -17.46 -2.64 8.96
C PHE A 188 -18.79 -2.38 8.21
N ALA A 189 -19.89 -2.21 8.96
CA ALA A 189 -21.22 -1.96 8.38
C ALA A 189 -21.26 -0.62 7.62
N PHE A 190 -20.55 0.39 8.09
CA PHE A 190 -20.44 1.68 7.42
C PHE A 190 -19.74 1.54 6.06
N ILE A 191 -18.58 0.86 6.01
CA ILE A 191 -17.85 0.60 4.76
C ILE A 191 -18.74 -0.20 3.78
N ASP A 192 -19.39 -1.26 4.28
CA ASP A 192 -20.27 -2.11 3.46
C ASP A 192 -21.44 -1.33 2.85
N SER A 193 -22.06 -0.45 3.65
CA SER A 193 -23.14 0.42 3.19
C SER A 193 -22.69 1.38 2.10
N LEU A 194 -21.56 2.08 2.31
CA LEU A 194 -21.00 3.02 1.33
C LEU A 194 -20.70 2.33 0.00
N LEU A 195 -20.01 1.18 0.02
CA LEU A 195 -19.68 0.42 -1.19
C LEU A 195 -20.94 -0.11 -1.89
N THR A 196 -21.95 -0.55 -1.12
CA THR A 196 -23.23 -1.03 -1.69
C THR A 196 -23.97 0.08 -2.45
N VAL A 197 -23.95 1.30 -1.92
CA VAL A 197 -24.57 2.46 -2.59
C VAL A 197 -23.75 2.87 -3.81
N SER A 198 -22.43 3.01 -3.65
CA SER A 198 -21.53 3.45 -4.72
C SER A 198 -21.56 2.57 -5.97
N LEU A 199 -21.69 1.25 -5.79
CA LEU A 199 -21.76 0.28 -6.91
C LEU A 199 -22.88 0.56 -7.91
N LYS A 200 -23.89 1.36 -7.55
CA LYS A 200 -25.02 1.68 -8.45
C LYS A 200 -24.68 2.76 -9.48
N GLY A 201 -23.72 3.66 -9.15
CA GLY A 201 -23.37 4.81 -10.01
C GLY A 201 -21.94 4.76 -10.56
N LEU A 202 -21.17 3.72 -10.24
CA LEU A 202 -19.77 3.63 -10.70
C LEU A 202 -19.68 3.19 -12.16
N PRO A 203 -18.70 3.72 -12.92
CA PRO A 203 -18.46 3.31 -14.28
C PRO A 203 -18.01 1.84 -14.37
N VAL A 204 -18.41 1.17 -15.45
CA VAL A 204 -18.06 -0.22 -15.75
C VAL A 204 -17.11 -0.23 -16.95
N LYS A 205 -15.95 -0.88 -16.84
CA LYS A 205 -14.98 -1.01 -17.93
C LYS A 205 -15.55 -1.85 -19.08
N GLN A 206 -15.75 -1.22 -20.23
CA GLN A 206 -16.42 -1.83 -21.38
C GLN A 206 -15.48 -2.62 -22.29
N GLU A 207 -14.19 -2.24 -22.33
CA GLU A 207 -13.20 -2.82 -23.24
C GLU A 207 -12.04 -3.41 -22.46
N LEU A 208 -11.61 -4.60 -22.86
CA LEU A 208 -10.44 -5.26 -22.34
C LEU A 208 -9.18 -4.47 -22.71
N GLY A 209 -8.30 -4.18 -21.75
CA GLY A 209 -7.09 -3.41 -22.00
C GLY A 209 -7.32 -1.91 -22.19
N ALA A 210 -8.54 -1.39 -21.92
CA ALA A 210 -8.75 0.05 -21.87
C ALA A 210 -7.85 0.68 -20.80
N LYS A 211 -7.28 1.86 -21.11
CA LYS A 211 -6.30 2.55 -20.25
C LYS A 211 -6.89 2.85 -18.87
N GLU A 212 -6.15 2.48 -17.83
CA GLU A 212 -6.46 2.89 -16.46
C GLU A 212 -6.13 4.39 -16.25
N THR A 213 -6.93 5.04 -15.42
CA THR A 213 -6.83 6.50 -15.19
C THR A 213 -6.70 6.86 -13.70
N GLY A 214 -6.64 5.87 -12.83
CA GLY A 214 -6.71 6.06 -11.37
C GLY A 214 -8.12 6.33 -10.84
N SER A 215 -9.13 6.39 -11.72
CA SER A 215 -10.54 6.53 -11.33
C SER A 215 -11.09 5.23 -10.74
N ILE A 216 -11.93 5.35 -9.71
CA ILE A 216 -12.57 4.17 -9.12
C ILE A 216 -13.71 3.71 -10.03
N ASN A 217 -13.65 2.46 -10.47
CA ASN A 217 -14.68 1.80 -11.26
C ASN A 217 -15.45 0.76 -10.44
N ALA A 218 -16.50 0.18 -11.02
CA ALA A 218 -17.36 -0.79 -10.34
C ALA A 218 -16.59 -2.04 -9.86
N ALA A 219 -15.60 -2.52 -10.64
CA ALA A 219 -14.78 -3.66 -10.24
C ALA A 219 -13.89 -3.34 -9.04
N ALA A 220 -13.33 -2.12 -8.96
CA ALA A 220 -12.53 -1.69 -7.82
C ALA A 220 -13.37 -1.65 -6.54
N ALA A 221 -14.56 -1.05 -6.58
CA ALA A 221 -15.47 -1.01 -5.43
C ALA A 221 -15.98 -2.41 -5.04
N ALA A 222 -16.29 -3.26 -6.02
CA ALA A 222 -16.68 -4.65 -5.77
C ALA A 222 -15.52 -5.44 -5.14
N THR A 223 -14.28 -5.21 -5.57
CA THR A 223 -13.10 -5.86 -4.97
C THR A 223 -12.85 -5.37 -3.55
N MET A 224 -12.98 -4.06 -3.27
CA MET A 224 -12.92 -3.54 -1.89
C MET A 224 -13.98 -4.17 -0.99
N LYS A 225 -15.20 -4.39 -1.50
CA LYS A 225 -16.26 -5.09 -0.78
C LYS A 225 -15.90 -6.57 -0.56
N ALA A 226 -15.34 -7.24 -1.56
CA ALA A 226 -14.82 -8.60 -1.40
C ALA A 226 -13.70 -8.66 -0.35
N GLN A 227 -12.74 -7.72 -0.34
CA GLN A 227 -11.67 -7.61 0.68
C GLN A 227 -12.24 -7.42 2.08
N LEU A 228 -13.29 -6.60 2.23
CA LEU A 228 -14.00 -6.41 3.50
C LEU A 228 -14.57 -7.73 4.03
N TYR A 229 -15.28 -8.48 3.19
CA TYR A 229 -15.86 -9.78 3.55
C TYR A 229 -14.80 -10.87 3.75
N PHE A 230 -13.75 -10.86 2.94
CA PHE A 230 -12.62 -11.78 3.02
C PHE A 230 -11.91 -11.72 4.36
N ASN A 231 -11.80 -10.53 4.95
CA ASN A 231 -11.16 -10.31 6.24
C ASN A 231 -12.16 -10.16 7.40
N ALA A 232 -13.47 -10.42 7.20
CA ALA A 232 -14.51 -10.21 8.20
C ALA A 232 -14.27 -11.01 9.50
N LYS A 233 -13.68 -12.22 9.39
CA LYS A 233 -13.29 -13.01 10.57
C LYS A 233 -12.30 -12.27 11.47
N SER A 234 -11.31 -11.61 10.88
CA SER A 234 -10.30 -10.82 11.61
C SER A 234 -10.88 -9.51 12.16
N TYR A 235 -11.78 -8.88 11.41
CA TYR A 235 -12.36 -7.58 11.78
C TYR A 235 -13.48 -7.70 12.80
N ILE A 236 -14.47 -8.54 12.53
CA ILE A 236 -15.72 -8.63 13.28
C ILE A 236 -16.04 -10.06 13.77
N ARG A 237 -15.09 -10.99 13.68
CA ARG A 237 -15.21 -12.39 14.11
C ARG A 237 -16.34 -13.18 13.43
N LYS A 238 -16.70 -12.77 12.21
CA LYS A 238 -17.70 -13.46 11.39
C LYS A 238 -17.04 -13.99 10.12
N GLU A 239 -17.31 -15.22 9.79
CA GLU A 239 -16.88 -15.81 8.52
C GLU A 239 -17.87 -15.43 7.43
N MET A 240 -17.37 -14.77 6.37
CA MET A 240 -18.16 -14.33 5.21
C MET A 240 -17.54 -14.83 3.90
N TRP A 241 -17.05 -16.09 3.94
CA TRP A 241 -16.37 -16.70 2.80
C TRP A 241 -17.28 -16.88 1.59
N SER A 242 -18.56 -17.21 1.81
CA SER A 242 -19.55 -17.39 0.73
C SER A 242 -19.88 -16.07 0.05
N GLU A 243 -20.07 -15.00 0.82
CA GLU A 243 -20.37 -13.66 0.30
C GLU A 243 -19.17 -13.10 -0.48
N CYS A 244 -17.96 -13.27 0.05
CA CYS A 244 -16.73 -12.92 -0.66
C CYS A 244 -16.61 -13.69 -1.98
N ALA A 245 -16.77 -15.02 -1.95
CA ALA A 245 -16.67 -15.87 -3.13
C ALA A 245 -17.68 -15.48 -4.22
N ALA A 246 -18.89 -15.13 -3.85
CA ALA A 246 -19.92 -14.68 -4.80
C ALA A 246 -19.51 -13.40 -5.52
N ILE A 247 -18.99 -12.39 -4.79
CA ILE A 247 -18.51 -11.14 -5.40
C ILE A 247 -17.29 -11.41 -6.30
N CYS A 248 -16.34 -12.22 -5.84
CA CYS A 248 -15.17 -12.58 -6.64
C CYS A 248 -15.58 -13.27 -7.95
N GLN A 249 -16.53 -14.21 -7.89
CA GLN A 249 -17.06 -14.87 -9.08
C GLN A 249 -17.74 -13.87 -10.03
N ASP A 250 -18.57 -12.97 -9.50
CA ASP A 250 -19.23 -11.91 -10.28
C ASP A 250 -18.21 -11.01 -11.02
N ILE A 251 -17.06 -10.70 -10.38
CA ILE A 251 -15.98 -9.92 -11.00
C ILE A 251 -15.33 -10.72 -12.14
N ILE A 252 -14.99 -11.98 -11.89
CA ILE A 252 -14.35 -12.87 -12.89
C ILE A 252 -15.28 -13.08 -14.10
N ASP A 253 -16.60 -13.19 -13.86
CA ASP A 253 -17.62 -13.35 -14.90
C ASP A 253 -17.93 -12.05 -15.66
N GLY A 254 -17.27 -10.94 -15.30
CA GLY A 254 -17.36 -9.66 -16.02
C GLY A 254 -18.57 -8.80 -15.66
N LYS A 255 -19.29 -9.09 -14.58
CA LYS A 255 -20.44 -8.29 -14.12
C LYS A 255 -20.07 -6.83 -13.82
N TYR A 256 -18.85 -6.58 -13.35
CA TYR A 256 -18.36 -5.27 -12.99
C TYR A 256 -17.33 -4.70 -13.99
N GLY A 257 -17.20 -5.31 -15.16
CA GLY A 257 -16.31 -4.86 -16.21
C GLY A 257 -15.48 -5.98 -16.84
N LYS A 258 -14.80 -5.67 -17.94
CA LYS A 258 -14.02 -6.64 -18.70
C LYS A 258 -12.56 -6.62 -18.25
N TYR A 259 -12.13 -7.71 -17.65
CA TYR A 259 -10.76 -7.94 -17.18
C TYR A 259 -10.31 -9.36 -17.57
N ALA A 260 -9.01 -9.56 -17.69
CA ALA A 260 -8.40 -10.88 -17.92
C ALA A 260 -7.04 -10.95 -17.24
N LEU A 261 -6.60 -12.15 -16.84
CA LEU A 261 -5.23 -12.34 -16.39
C LEU A 261 -4.26 -12.03 -17.52
N ASP A 262 -3.28 -11.19 -17.27
CA ASP A 262 -2.24 -10.91 -18.24
C ASP A 262 -1.32 -12.14 -18.39
N PRO A 263 -1.12 -12.65 -19.59
CA PRO A 263 -0.26 -13.82 -19.81
C PRO A 263 1.22 -13.53 -19.52
N ASP A 264 1.64 -12.27 -19.61
CA ASP A 264 2.98 -11.82 -19.28
C ASP A 264 2.94 -10.91 -18.05
N TRP A 265 3.43 -11.43 -16.94
CA TRP A 265 3.45 -10.71 -15.67
C TRP A 265 4.23 -9.39 -15.74
N THR A 266 5.21 -9.27 -16.66
CA THR A 266 5.98 -8.04 -16.81
C THR A 266 5.15 -6.88 -17.35
N ASN A 267 4.02 -7.15 -18.00
CA ASN A 267 3.09 -6.10 -18.44
C ASN A 267 2.36 -5.45 -17.27
N ILE A 268 2.19 -6.17 -16.15
CA ILE A 268 1.46 -5.65 -14.97
C ILE A 268 2.27 -4.59 -14.22
N PHE A 269 3.60 -4.71 -14.27
CA PHE A 269 4.53 -3.83 -13.55
C PHE A 269 5.50 -3.11 -14.48
N GLY A 270 5.30 -3.26 -15.78
CA GLY A 270 6.13 -2.69 -16.82
C GLY A 270 5.75 -1.27 -17.20
N PHE A 271 6.48 -0.72 -18.13
CA PHE A 271 6.51 0.72 -18.42
C PHE A 271 5.18 1.30 -18.96
N ASN A 272 4.33 0.50 -19.58
CA ASN A 272 3.02 0.90 -20.10
C ASN A 272 1.90 0.06 -19.47
N ASN A 273 2.00 -0.21 -18.19
CA ASN A 273 1.11 -1.13 -17.50
C ASN A 273 -0.33 -0.63 -17.35
N GLU A 274 -0.60 0.64 -17.58
CA GLU A 274 -1.94 1.22 -17.56
C GLU A 274 -2.90 0.59 -18.57
N THR A 275 -2.38 -0.16 -19.56
CA THR A 275 -3.17 -0.91 -20.55
C THR A 275 -3.25 -2.41 -20.25
N SER A 276 -2.65 -2.89 -19.16
CA SER A 276 -2.76 -4.31 -18.79
C SER A 276 -4.22 -4.69 -18.52
N PRO A 277 -4.71 -5.79 -19.12
CA PRO A 277 -6.07 -6.26 -18.90
C PRO A 277 -6.33 -6.74 -17.47
N GLU A 278 -5.28 -6.93 -16.68
CA GLU A 278 -5.36 -7.44 -15.31
C GLU A 278 -5.55 -6.35 -14.27
N ILE A 279 -5.10 -5.12 -14.54
CA ILE A 279 -5.21 -4.02 -13.58
C ILE A 279 -6.66 -3.55 -13.48
N ILE A 280 -7.21 -3.59 -12.26
CA ILE A 280 -8.55 -3.12 -11.92
C ILE A 280 -8.50 -1.68 -11.42
N TRP A 281 -7.48 -1.34 -10.61
CA TRP A 281 -7.28 0.02 -10.08
C TRP A 281 -5.81 0.25 -9.77
N SER A 282 -5.27 1.35 -10.24
CA SER A 282 -3.86 1.73 -10.05
C SER A 282 -3.71 3.19 -9.64
N VAL A 283 -2.62 3.48 -8.94
CA VAL A 283 -2.13 4.86 -8.77
C VAL A 283 -1.40 5.26 -10.04
N PRO A 284 -1.89 6.26 -10.78
CA PRO A 284 -1.29 6.65 -12.04
C PRO A 284 0.10 7.27 -11.83
N SER A 285 1.02 6.93 -12.73
CA SER A 285 2.36 7.49 -12.79
C SER A 285 2.68 7.91 -14.22
N GLU A 286 3.28 9.08 -14.38
CA GLU A 286 3.72 9.59 -15.68
C GLU A 286 5.02 10.36 -15.50
N ASN A 287 6.06 9.96 -16.21
CA ASN A 287 7.38 10.58 -16.12
C ASN A 287 7.35 12.10 -16.23
N ALA A 288 8.11 12.76 -15.36
CA ALA A 288 8.25 14.22 -15.26
C ALA A 288 6.96 15.01 -14.95
N LYS A 289 5.82 14.35 -14.80
CA LYS A 289 4.54 14.98 -14.48
C LYS A 289 3.92 14.46 -13.20
N LEU A 290 3.90 13.16 -13.01
CA LEU A 290 3.16 12.48 -11.95
C LEU A 290 3.90 11.22 -11.49
N GLU A 291 5.22 11.29 -11.31
CA GLU A 291 6.02 10.13 -10.93
C GLU A 291 5.66 9.58 -9.55
N THR A 292 5.73 8.25 -9.43
CA THR A 292 5.76 7.52 -8.15
C THR A 292 7.15 6.93 -7.95
N ASP A 293 7.47 6.51 -6.72
CA ASP A 293 8.72 5.76 -6.43
C ASP A 293 8.59 4.25 -6.76
N GLY A 294 7.64 3.89 -7.61
CA GLY A 294 7.49 2.52 -8.11
C GLY A 294 7.47 1.47 -6.99
N MET A 295 6.50 1.49 -6.09
CA MET A 295 6.42 0.57 -4.94
C MET A 295 7.66 0.63 -4.02
N HIS A 296 8.11 1.86 -3.71
CA HIS A 296 9.27 2.12 -2.82
C HIS A 296 10.60 1.54 -3.35
N TRP A 297 10.77 1.58 -4.67
CA TRP A 297 11.93 1.03 -5.35
C TRP A 297 13.26 1.52 -4.77
N SER A 298 13.35 2.81 -4.43
CA SER A 298 14.57 3.41 -3.85
C SER A 298 15.02 2.72 -2.57
N ASP A 299 14.09 2.30 -1.73
CA ASP A 299 14.36 1.60 -0.46
C ASP A 299 14.78 0.14 -0.71
N MET A 300 14.34 -0.46 -1.81
CA MET A 300 14.55 -1.88 -2.11
C MET A 300 15.87 -2.17 -2.84
N VAL A 301 16.58 -1.16 -3.34
CA VAL A 301 17.80 -1.38 -4.12
C VAL A 301 19.07 -1.03 -3.36
N PRO A 302 20.19 -1.73 -3.60
CA PRO A 302 21.49 -1.44 -3.00
C PRO A 302 21.97 -0.03 -3.32
N TYR A 303 22.87 0.52 -2.49
CA TYR A 303 23.60 1.74 -2.85
C TYR A 303 24.21 1.60 -4.25
N ASN A 304 24.19 2.67 -5.04
CA ASN A 304 24.75 2.70 -6.40
C ASN A 304 24.09 1.74 -7.41
N TYR A 305 22.94 1.12 -7.10
CA TYR A 305 22.29 0.20 -8.03
C TYR A 305 21.90 0.86 -9.36
N ARG A 306 21.68 2.17 -9.37
CA ARG A 306 21.41 2.94 -10.60
C ARG A 306 22.51 2.78 -11.65
N ASN A 307 23.78 2.62 -11.22
CA ASN A 307 24.90 2.35 -12.14
C ASN A 307 24.78 0.99 -12.85
N TYR A 308 24.20 -0.02 -12.17
CA TYR A 308 23.89 -1.32 -12.78
C TYR A 308 22.85 -1.19 -13.91
N LEU A 309 22.01 -0.17 -13.87
CA LEU A 309 21.04 0.14 -14.92
C LEU A 309 21.58 1.09 -15.99
N GLY A 310 22.85 1.50 -15.91
CA GLY A 310 23.45 2.47 -16.82
C GLY A 310 23.02 3.92 -16.57
N SER A 311 22.42 4.22 -15.44
CA SER A 311 22.08 5.58 -15.02
C SER A 311 23.32 6.30 -14.47
N VAL A 312 23.39 7.60 -14.71
CA VAL A 312 24.44 8.49 -14.15
C VAL A 312 24.03 9.17 -12.85
N GLU A 313 22.81 8.97 -12.40
CA GLU A 313 22.34 9.52 -11.14
C GLU A 313 22.96 8.80 -9.94
N ASN A 314 23.41 9.55 -8.94
CA ASN A 314 24.03 9.03 -7.73
C ASN A 314 23.12 9.07 -6.50
N SER A 315 21.84 9.43 -6.65
CA SER A 315 20.89 9.58 -5.54
C SER A 315 19.70 8.64 -5.68
N GLY A 316 19.00 8.36 -4.57
CA GLY A 316 17.77 7.59 -4.59
C GLY A 316 17.95 6.07 -4.70
N SER A 317 19.03 5.55 -4.11
CA SER A 317 19.22 4.12 -3.85
C SER A 317 19.63 3.98 -2.38
N ASN A 318 18.69 3.57 -1.54
CA ASN A 318 18.78 3.75 -0.09
C ASN A 318 19.31 2.52 0.63
N ASN A 319 19.36 1.37 -0.01
CA ASN A 319 19.82 0.11 0.59
C ASN A 319 19.11 -0.23 1.92
N ALA A 320 17.81 0.09 2.02
CA ALA A 320 17.07 -0.05 3.25
C ALA A 320 16.55 -1.49 3.44
N VAL A 321 15.64 -1.87 2.56
CA VAL A 321 14.80 -3.06 2.71
C VAL A 321 15.44 -4.27 2.00
N GLY A 322 15.25 -5.47 2.56
CA GLY A 322 15.55 -6.75 1.93
C GLY A 322 14.53 -7.79 2.32
N LEU A 323 14.49 -8.89 1.57
CA LEU A 323 13.67 -10.04 1.95
C LEU A 323 14.21 -10.71 3.21
N MET A 324 13.34 -11.30 4.01
CA MET A 324 13.73 -12.20 5.10
C MET A 324 14.67 -13.28 4.57
N PRO A 325 15.84 -13.50 5.20
CA PRO A 325 16.83 -14.42 4.70
C PRO A 325 16.33 -15.87 4.71
N SER A 326 16.76 -16.65 3.73
CA SER A 326 16.49 -18.09 3.70
C SER A 326 17.60 -18.91 4.36
N LEU A 327 18.80 -18.34 4.49
CA LEU A 327 19.99 -19.02 4.96
C LEU A 327 20.60 -18.33 6.19
N ASP A 328 21.14 -19.12 7.12
CA ASP A 328 21.97 -18.61 8.21
C ASP A 328 23.34 -18.14 7.69
N PRO A 329 24.18 -17.50 8.52
CA PRO A 329 25.51 -17.02 8.08
C PRO A 329 26.43 -18.11 7.52
N THR A 330 26.21 -19.37 7.86
CA THR A 330 26.99 -20.52 7.34
C THR A 330 26.47 -21.03 5.99
N GLY A 331 25.33 -20.51 5.49
CA GLY A 331 24.65 -20.99 4.29
C GLY A 331 23.68 -22.13 4.51
N LYS A 332 23.36 -22.49 5.77
CA LYS A 332 22.38 -23.51 6.10
C LYS A 332 20.97 -22.93 6.08
N PRO A 333 19.99 -23.62 5.45
CA PRO A 333 18.62 -23.15 5.40
C PRO A 333 17.97 -23.05 6.80
N TYR A 334 17.24 -21.96 7.04
CA TYR A 334 16.33 -21.86 8.18
C TYR A 334 15.17 -22.86 8.04
N THR A 335 14.64 -23.32 9.17
CA THR A 335 13.59 -24.35 9.21
C THR A 335 12.20 -23.81 9.53
N SER A 336 12.07 -22.51 9.81
CA SER A 336 10.77 -21.87 10.03
C SER A 336 9.83 -22.09 8.83
N LYS A 337 8.54 -22.26 9.07
CA LYS A 337 7.54 -22.42 8.01
C LYS A 337 7.28 -21.11 7.27
N LEU A 338 7.31 -20.00 7.98
CA LEU A 338 7.19 -18.65 7.43
C LEU A 338 8.56 -18.04 7.14
N GLY A 339 8.60 -16.94 6.38
CA GLY A 339 9.84 -16.32 5.90
C GLY A 339 10.47 -17.07 4.73
N ARG A 340 11.78 -16.97 4.57
CA ARG A 340 12.58 -17.65 3.54
C ARG A 340 12.06 -17.37 2.12
N VAL A 341 11.68 -16.12 1.87
CA VAL A 341 10.89 -15.72 0.69
C VAL A 341 11.54 -16.15 -0.62
N TYR A 342 12.82 -15.82 -0.80
CA TYR A 342 13.55 -16.12 -2.04
C TYR A 342 13.62 -17.65 -2.32
N SER A 343 13.82 -18.47 -1.31
CA SER A 343 13.93 -19.92 -1.47
C SER A 343 12.60 -20.61 -1.80
N LYS A 344 11.46 -19.97 -1.55
CA LYS A 344 10.14 -20.49 -1.89
C LYS A 344 9.81 -20.40 -3.37
N PHE A 345 10.45 -19.50 -4.11
CA PHE A 345 10.34 -19.48 -5.56
C PHE A 345 11.10 -20.66 -6.17
N ASN A 346 10.44 -21.40 -7.05
CA ASN A 346 11.09 -22.48 -7.79
C ASN A 346 12.13 -21.91 -8.76
N ASP A 347 13.24 -22.64 -8.98
CA ASP A 347 14.31 -22.19 -9.90
C ASP A 347 13.85 -22.09 -11.36
N LYS A 348 12.72 -22.72 -11.73
CA LYS A 348 12.10 -22.59 -13.06
C LYS A 348 11.07 -21.47 -13.13
N ASP A 349 10.77 -20.80 -12.01
CA ASP A 349 9.90 -19.62 -12.01
C ASP A 349 10.67 -18.45 -12.65
N ILE A 350 10.14 -17.91 -13.75
CA ILE A 350 10.80 -16.84 -14.50
C ILE A 350 11.00 -15.56 -13.67
N ARG A 351 10.22 -15.37 -12.62
CA ARG A 351 10.38 -14.25 -11.69
C ARG A 351 11.64 -14.38 -10.83
N LYS A 352 12.09 -15.62 -10.53
CA LYS A 352 13.28 -15.88 -9.69
C LYS A 352 14.59 -15.43 -10.32
N GLN A 353 14.60 -15.10 -11.59
CA GLN A 353 15.76 -14.58 -12.28
C GLN A 353 16.19 -13.22 -11.71
N ASN A 354 17.48 -12.90 -11.85
CA ASN A 354 17.96 -11.56 -11.57
C ASN A 354 17.29 -10.56 -12.53
N TYR A 355 16.92 -9.42 -11.96
CA TYR A 355 16.36 -8.32 -12.73
C TYR A 355 17.38 -7.83 -13.77
N VAL A 356 16.94 -7.72 -15.01
CA VAL A 356 17.70 -7.12 -16.11
C VAL A 356 16.77 -6.31 -16.98
N TYR A 357 17.07 -5.04 -17.15
CA TYR A 357 16.39 -4.20 -18.13
C TYR A 357 16.89 -4.55 -19.55
N LEU A 358 15.97 -4.87 -20.46
CA LEU A 358 16.26 -5.38 -21.80
C LEU A 358 16.17 -4.31 -22.90
N GLY A 359 15.79 -3.08 -22.56
CA GLY A 359 15.49 -2.01 -23.50
C GLY A 359 14.00 -1.91 -23.83
N ASP A 360 13.58 -0.74 -24.34
CA ASP A 360 12.21 -0.45 -24.81
C ASP A 360 11.10 -0.77 -23.79
N GLY A 361 11.39 -0.55 -22.50
CA GLY A 361 10.45 -0.82 -21.42
C GLY A 361 10.31 -2.30 -21.05
N LYS A 362 11.07 -3.19 -21.68
CA LYS A 362 11.08 -4.63 -21.41
C LYS A 362 12.11 -4.98 -20.33
N TYR A 363 11.80 -5.99 -19.54
CA TYR A 363 12.69 -6.51 -18.50
C TYR A 363 12.41 -7.99 -18.22
N ARG A 364 13.28 -8.61 -17.45
CA ARG A 364 13.10 -9.97 -16.94
C ARG A 364 13.54 -10.08 -15.50
N GLY A 365 13.00 -11.06 -14.78
CA GLY A 365 13.29 -11.30 -13.37
C GLY A 365 12.84 -10.17 -12.45
N MET A 366 12.81 -10.42 -11.16
CA MET A 366 12.45 -9.39 -10.18
C MET A 366 13.37 -9.38 -8.96
N PHE A 367 14.39 -10.25 -8.90
CA PHE A 367 15.29 -10.30 -7.76
C PHE A 367 16.64 -9.65 -8.06
N ILE A 368 17.26 -9.15 -7.02
CA ILE A 368 18.62 -8.60 -7.05
C ILE A 368 19.42 -9.44 -6.05
N VAL A 369 20.25 -10.34 -6.57
CA VAL A 369 21.03 -11.30 -5.78
C VAL A 369 22.30 -11.70 -6.53
N GLY A 370 23.35 -12.09 -5.78
CA GLY A 370 24.64 -12.44 -6.35
C GLY A 370 25.47 -11.23 -6.78
N LYS A 371 26.46 -11.46 -7.65
CA LYS A 371 27.35 -10.41 -8.14
C LYS A 371 26.62 -9.44 -9.06
N LEU A 372 26.57 -8.17 -8.69
CA LEU A 372 25.83 -7.15 -9.41
C LEU A 372 26.66 -6.51 -10.53
N GLN A 373 26.86 -7.26 -11.58
CA GLN A 373 27.43 -6.85 -12.87
C GLN A 373 26.41 -7.11 -13.95
N ASN A 374 26.04 -6.08 -14.75
CA ASN A 374 24.99 -6.18 -15.73
C ASN A 374 25.39 -7.15 -16.86
N PRO A 375 24.58 -8.18 -17.16
CA PRO A 375 24.92 -9.18 -18.18
C PRO A 375 24.91 -8.64 -19.60
N LEU A 376 24.25 -7.49 -19.86
CA LEU A 376 24.19 -6.86 -21.18
C LEU A 376 25.32 -5.84 -21.38
N ASN A 377 25.84 -5.28 -20.30
CA ASN A 377 27.00 -4.38 -20.34
C ASN A 377 27.86 -4.58 -19.07
N PRO A 378 28.97 -5.32 -19.18
CA PRO A 378 29.86 -5.63 -18.05
C PRO A 378 30.49 -4.40 -17.35
N GLU A 379 30.48 -3.22 -17.97
CA GLU A 379 30.94 -1.97 -17.36
C GLU A 379 29.90 -1.39 -16.39
N TRP A 380 28.65 -1.79 -16.52
CA TRP A 380 27.58 -1.37 -15.62
C TRP A 380 27.59 -2.25 -14.36
N VAL A 381 28.20 -1.75 -13.33
CA VAL A 381 28.39 -2.47 -12.07
C VAL A 381 27.80 -1.70 -10.89
N CYS A 382 27.26 -2.41 -9.91
CA CYS A 382 26.93 -1.83 -8.62
C CYS A 382 28.13 -2.00 -7.68
N LEU A 383 28.78 -0.92 -7.33
CA LEU A 383 29.89 -0.93 -6.37
C LEU A 383 29.37 -0.70 -4.95
N GLY A 384 29.95 -1.38 -3.98
CA GLY A 384 29.68 -1.16 -2.57
C GLY A 384 30.09 0.26 -2.12
N SER A 385 29.42 0.75 -1.09
CA SER A 385 29.63 2.07 -0.49
C SER A 385 30.20 2.02 0.92
N ARG A 386 30.05 0.91 1.61
CA ARG A 386 30.39 0.70 3.02
C ARG A 386 31.47 -0.37 3.15
N GLU A 387 31.12 -1.55 3.64
CA GLU A 387 32.05 -2.65 3.91
C GLU A 387 32.76 -3.14 2.63
N TYR A 388 32.09 -3.05 1.48
CA TYR A 388 32.59 -3.48 0.18
C TYR A 388 32.93 -2.31 -0.75
N LYS A 389 33.33 -1.16 -0.16
CA LYS A 389 33.60 0.06 -0.93
C LYS A 389 34.58 -0.17 -2.10
N GLY A 390 34.10 0.20 -3.29
CA GLY A 390 34.88 0.08 -4.53
C GLY A 390 34.96 -1.34 -5.10
N GLN A 391 34.34 -2.33 -4.48
CA GLN A 391 34.21 -3.68 -5.00
C GLN A 391 32.84 -3.85 -5.64
N ILE A 392 32.72 -4.74 -6.62
CA ILE A 392 31.40 -5.13 -7.14
C ILE A 392 30.67 -5.88 -6.04
N ILE A 393 29.51 -5.37 -5.63
CA ILE A 393 28.76 -5.95 -4.53
C ILE A 393 28.20 -7.32 -4.92
N ASN A 394 28.16 -8.21 -3.93
CA ASN A 394 27.58 -9.54 -4.04
C ASN A 394 26.47 -9.68 -3.00
N GLU A 395 25.21 -9.47 -3.42
CA GLU A 395 24.03 -9.59 -2.55
C GLU A 395 23.79 -11.04 -2.18
N VAL A 396 23.54 -11.32 -0.90
CA VAL A 396 23.41 -12.68 -0.38
C VAL A 396 22.05 -12.90 0.31
N ASP A 397 21.53 -14.12 0.23
CA ASP A 397 20.30 -14.53 0.92
C ASP A 397 20.59 -14.87 2.41
N GLN A 398 21.33 -13.98 3.07
CA GLN A 398 21.82 -14.09 4.44
C GLN A 398 21.86 -12.72 5.08
N VAL A 399 21.86 -12.68 6.42
CA VAL A 399 22.07 -11.44 7.19
C VAL A 399 23.20 -11.68 8.18
N ALA A 400 24.30 -10.96 8.04
CA ALA A 400 25.46 -11.05 8.92
C ALA A 400 26.49 -9.94 8.67
N TYR A 401 27.53 -9.92 9.47
CA TYR A 401 28.73 -9.08 9.32
C TYR A 401 29.93 -9.93 8.87
N PHE A 402 29.94 -10.40 7.63
CA PHE A 402 30.97 -11.31 7.10
C PHE A 402 32.38 -10.72 7.15
N THR A 403 32.52 -9.40 6.95
CA THR A 403 33.81 -8.70 7.00
C THR A 403 34.41 -8.63 8.40
N ARG A 404 33.71 -9.07 9.44
CA ARG A 404 34.17 -9.03 10.84
C ARG A 404 34.81 -10.32 11.34
N VAL A 405 34.79 -11.37 10.53
CA VAL A 405 35.47 -12.63 10.86
C VAL A 405 36.98 -12.43 10.78
N LYS A 406 37.70 -12.76 11.88
CA LYS A 406 39.17 -12.60 12.01
C LYS A 406 39.67 -11.22 11.57
N ASN A 407 38.93 -10.18 11.90
CA ASN A 407 39.27 -8.80 11.60
C ASN A 407 39.86 -8.12 12.83
N ASP A 408 41.06 -7.55 12.69
CA ASP A 408 41.81 -6.95 13.77
C ASP A 408 41.09 -5.76 14.45
N LEU A 409 40.21 -5.08 13.73
CA LEU A 409 39.39 -4.01 14.29
C LEU A 409 38.36 -4.51 15.32
N TYR A 410 38.10 -5.80 15.33
CA TYR A 410 37.12 -6.46 16.23
C TYR A 410 37.79 -7.46 17.17
N LYS A 411 39.02 -7.15 17.62
CA LYS A 411 39.68 -7.93 18.68
C LYS A 411 39.16 -7.51 20.06
N LYS A 412 39.06 -8.51 20.94
CA LYS A 412 38.82 -8.28 22.36
C LYS A 412 40.10 -7.76 23.05
N ALA A 413 39.96 -7.28 24.29
CA ALA A 413 41.07 -6.77 25.08
C ALA A 413 42.18 -7.80 25.33
N ASP A 414 41.86 -9.10 25.32
CA ASP A 414 42.82 -10.19 25.46
C ASP A 414 43.51 -10.58 24.15
N GLY A 415 43.24 -9.86 23.05
CA GLY A 415 43.82 -10.11 21.73
C GLY A 415 43.15 -11.21 20.91
N SER A 416 42.13 -11.87 21.42
CA SER A 416 41.28 -12.81 20.65
C SER A 416 40.35 -12.08 19.72
N TYR A 417 39.96 -12.72 18.60
CA TYR A 417 38.95 -12.17 17.70
C TYR A 417 37.53 -12.23 18.31
N MET A 418 36.72 -11.22 18.05
CA MET A 418 35.32 -11.24 18.44
C MET A 418 34.56 -12.36 17.72
N TYR A 419 34.83 -12.56 16.44
CA TYR A 419 34.29 -13.63 15.60
C TYR A 419 35.42 -14.40 14.93
N ASN A 420 35.50 -15.71 15.17
CA ASN A 420 36.55 -16.57 14.62
C ASN A 420 36.14 -17.21 13.28
N SER A 421 34.83 -17.37 13.07
CA SER A 421 34.24 -18.00 11.89
C SER A 421 32.88 -17.38 11.59
N VAL A 422 32.33 -17.66 10.39
CA VAL A 422 30.97 -17.24 10.01
C VAL A 422 29.89 -17.85 10.92
N ALA A 423 30.17 -18.98 11.57
CA ALA A 423 29.25 -19.61 12.50
C ALA A 423 29.06 -18.80 13.80
N ASP A 424 30.01 -17.92 14.13
CA ASP A 424 29.96 -17.07 15.31
C ASP A 424 29.21 -15.76 15.06
N LEU A 425 28.87 -15.45 13.81
CA LEU A 425 28.24 -14.19 13.46
C LEU A 425 26.77 -14.15 13.91
N PRO A 426 26.31 -13.03 14.49
CA PRO A 426 24.89 -12.83 14.71
C PRO A 426 24.16 -12.69 13.36
N SER A 427 22.93 -13.23 13.31
CA SER A 427 22.01 -13.03 12.21
C SER A 427 20.72 -12.44 12.77
N THR A 428 20.66 -11.14 12.90
CA THR A 428 19.57 -10.40 13.54
C THR A 428 19.24 -9.12 12.76
N ILE A 429 18.05 -8.58 12.98
CA ILE A 429 17.64 -7.31 12.40
C ILE A 429 18.51 -6.12 12.91
N ALA A 430 19.15 -6.29 14.06
CA ALA A 430 19.99 -5.24 14.65
C ALA A 430 21.36 -5.09 13.96
N THR A 431 21.76 -6.07 13.13
CA THR A 431 23.12 -6.10 12.57
C THR A 431 23.14 -6.68 11.16
N ALA A 432 23.57 -5.88 10.19
CA ALA A 432 23.71 -6.31 8.79
C ALA A 432 24.82 -5.53 8.07
N GLU A 433 25.47 -6.15 7.10
CA GLU A 433 26.29 -5.47 6.10
C GLU A 433 25.44 -4.96 4.93
N GLU A 434 26.05 -4.10 4.11
CA GLU A 434 25.36 -3.50 2.97
C GLU A 434 24.84 -4.53 1.94
N ASN A 435 25.45 -5.70 1.84
CA ASN A 435 25.09 -6.78 0.92
C ASN A 435 24.11 -7.81 1.50
N SER A 436 23.60 -7.60 2.71
CA SER A 436 22.74 -8.56 3.40
C SER A 436 21.30 -8.52 2.89
N GLY A 437 20.77 -9.67 2.50
CA GLY A 437 19.40 -9.88 2.07
C GLY A 437 19.17 -9.68 0.58
N VAL A 438 18.41 -10.58 -0.04
CA VAL A 438 17.95 -10.47 -1.43
C VAL A 438 17.03 -9.26 -1.57
N ARG A 439 17.16 -8.50 -2.69
CA ARG A 439 16.30 -7.36 -2.99
C ARG A 439 15.26 -7.74 -4.03
N VAL A 440 14.21 -6.93 -4.10
CA VAL A 440 13.13 -7.09 -5.07
C VAL A 440 12.98 -5.81 -5.89
N THR A 441 12.81 -5.94 -7.18
CA THR A 441 12.38 -4.86 -8.07
C THR A 441 11.25 -5.36 -8.96
N LYS A 442 10.02 -5.25 -8.46
CA LYS A 442 8.83 -5.70 -9.18
C LYS A 442 8.44 -4.72 -10.27
N VAL A 443 8.57 -3.44 -10.00
CA VAL A 443 8.38 -2.35 -10.97
C VAL A 443 9.69 -2.12 -11.71
N SER A 444 9.61 -1.90 -13.02
CA SER A 444 10.77 -1.71 -13.88
C SER A 444 10.98 -0.23 -14.23
N PRO A 445 11.87 0.49 -13.49
CA PRO A 445 12.35 1.79 -13.97
C PRO A 445 13.21 1.60 -15.21
N ARG A 446 13.25 2.59 -16.08
CA ARG A 446 14.16 2.57 -17.24
C ARG A 446 15.05 3.80 -17.27
N PRO A 447 16.31 3.68 -17.72
CA PRO A 447 17.14 4.84 -18.01
C PRO A 447 16.63 5.57 -19.26
N THR A 448 16.66 6.92 -19.21
CA THR A 448 16.44 7.74 -20.40
C THR A 448 17.61 7.57 -21.37
N GLN A 449 17.35 7.78 -22.67
CA GLN A 449 18.39 7.69 -23.67
C GLN A 449 19.30 8.94 -23.68
N GLU A 450 18.74 10.11 -23.35
CA GLU A 450 19.40 11.40 -23.50
C GLU A 450 20.32 11.73 -22.32
N ASP A 451 19.81 11.71 -21.10
CA ASP A 451 20.53 12.12 -19.89
C ASP A 451 20.85 10.97 -18.93
N LYS A 452 20.47 9.75 -19.29
CA LYS A 452 20.68 8.50 -18.52
C LYS A 452 20.14 8.57 -17.09
N LYS A 453 19.06 9.32 -16.86
CA LYS A 453 18.29 9.29 -15.62
C LYS A 453 17.33 8.12 -15.60
N LEU A 454 16.84 7.74 -14.43
CA LEU A 454 15.79 6.75 -14.30
C LEU A 454 14.41 7.41 -14.44
N MET A 455 13.53 6.75 -15.17
CA MET A 455 12.14 7.11 -15.32
C MET A 455 11.26 6.09 -14.60
N PHE A 456 10.31 6.58 -13.79
CA PHE A 456 9.31 5.78 -13.10
C PHE A 456 7.93 6.08 -13.71
N ASN A 457 7.64 5.43 -14.82
CA ASN A 457 6.37 5.62 -15.53
C ASN A 457 5.30 4.58 -15.16
N PRO A 458 5.66 3.35 -14.70
CA PRO A 458 4.63 2.38 -14.38
C PRO A 458 3.69 2.88 -13.30
N ASP A 459 2.39 2.72 -13.54
CA ASP A 459 1.37 2.86 -12.51
C ASP A 459 1.62 1.87 -11.37
N VAL A 460 1.25 2.25 -10.16
CA VAL A 460 1.31 1.33 -9.01
C VAL A 460 -0.03 0.59 -8.91
N PRO A 461 -0.08 -0.73 -9.21
CA PRO A 461 -1.31 -1.51 -9.07
C PRO A 461 -1.76 -1.56 -7.61
N ILE A 462 -3.00 -1.15 -7.33
CA ILE A 462 -3.63 -1.26 -6.01
C ILE A 462 -4.55 -2.46 -5.94
N ILE A 463 -5.26 -2.73 -7.04
CA ILE A 463 -6.13 -3.90 -7.19
C ILE A 463 -5.89 -4.49 -8.58
N ARG A 464 -5.64 -5.80 -8.63
CA ARG A 464 -5.51 -6.54 -9.87
C ARG A 464 -6.26 -7.86 -9.83
N LEU A 465 -6.67 -8.36 -10.99
CA LEU A 465 -7.55 -9.52 -11.11
C LEU A 465 -7.01 -10.78 -10.45
N ALA A 466 -5.69 -10.97 -10.43
CA ALA A 466 -5.08 -12.10 -9.71
C ALA A 466 -5.46 -12.12 -8.22
N GLU A 467 -5.63 -10.97 -7.58
CA GLU A 467 -6.11 -10.91 -6.18
C GLU A 467 -7.51 -11.49 -6.04
N VAL A 468 -8.39 -11.20 -6.99
CA VAL A 468 -9.76 -11.74 -7.02
C VAL A 468 -9.75 -13.26 -7.16
N TYR A 469 -8.86 -13.80 -8.02
CA TYR A 469 -8.66 -15.26 -8.15
C TYR A 469 -8.17 -15.88 -6.84
N TYR A 470 -7.22 -15.26 -6.16
CA TYR A 470 -6.68 -15.76 -4.91
C TYR A 470 -7.66 -15.66 -3.75
N MET A 471 -8.45 -14.58 -3.65
CA MET A 471 -9.55 -14.47 -2.68
C MET A 471 -10.58 -15.57 -2.91
N LEU A 472 -11.02 -15.78 -4.15
CA LEU A 472 -11.95 -16.86 -4.49
C LEU A 472 -11.36 -18.23 -4.15
N ALA A 473 -10.09 -18.46 -4.45
CA ALA A 473 -9.40 -19.72 -4.14
C ALA A 473 -9.35 -19.99 -2.63
N GLU A 474 -8.97 -18.99 -1.82
CA GLU A 474 -8.95 -19.16 -0.36
C GLU A 474 -10.37 -19.35 0.19
N CYS A 475 -11.37 -18.62 -0.31
CA CYS A 475 -12.77 -18.84 0.08
C CYS A 475 -13.23 -20.28 -0.23
N LYS A 476 -12.93 -20.80 -1.44
CA LYS A 476 -13.24 -22.19 -1.79
C LYS A 476 -12.55 -23.19 -0.87
N MET A 477 -11.27 -22.99 -0.59
CA MET A 477 -10.54 -23.82 0.38
C MET A 477 -11.18 -23.80 1.76
N ARG A 478 -11.56 -22.63 2.28
CA ARG A 478 -12.25 -22.45 3.59
C ARG A 478 -13.62 -23.12 3.62
N LEU A 479 -14.30 -23.16 2.49
CA LEU A 479 -15.60 -23.82 2.31
C LEU A 479 -15.47 -25.33 1.97
N GLY A 480 -14.25 -25.88 1.95
CA GLY A 480 -13.98 -27.31 1.73
C GLY A 480 -13.69 -27.72 0.29
N ASP A 481 -13.79 -26.80 -0.70
CA ASP A 481 -13.46 -27.08 -2.11
C ASP A 481 -11.97 -26.78 -2.41
N LYS A 482 -11.08 -27.64 -1.87
CA LYS A 482 -9.63 -27.52 -2.13
C LYS A 482 -9.25 -27.76 -3.59
N ALA A 483 -10.01 -28.56 -4.33
CA ALA A 483 -9.73 -28.85 -5.73
C ALA A 483 -10.04 -27.61 -6.61
N GLY A 484 -11.19 -26.98 -6.40
CA GLY A 484 -11.51 -25.72 -7.06
C GLY A 484 -10.54 -24.60 -6.69
N ALA A 485 -10.11 -24.51 -5.44
CA ALA A 485 -9.08 -23.58 -5.00
C ALA A 485 -7.75 -23.77 -5.75
N ALA A 486 -7.28 -25.01 -5.83
CA ALA A 486 -6.05 -25.36 -6.55
C ALA A 486 -6.12 -24.99 -8.04
N THR A 487 -7.26 -25.21 -8.68
CA THR A 487 -7.48 -24.85 -10.09
C THR A 487 -7.32 -23.33 -10.30
N LEU A 488 -7.92 -22.51 -9.43
CA LEU A 488 -7.82 -21.05 -9.53
C LEU A 488 -6.39 -20.55 -9.34
N ILE A 489 -5.67 -21.05 -8.34
CA ILE A 489 -4.28 -20.70 -8.09
C ILE A 489 -3.41 -21.08 -9.30
N ASN A 490 -3.53 -22.31 -9.80
CA ASN A 490 -2.75 -22.78 -10.93
C ASN A 490 -3.09 -22.01 -12.23
N THR A 491 -4.30 -21.48 -12.37
CA THR A 491 -4.67 -20.61 -13.50
C THR A 491 -3.81 -19.35 -13.53
N VAL A 492 -3.52 -18.76 -12.38
CA VAL A 492 -2.60 -17.62 -12.28
C VAL A 492 -1.15 -18.06 -12.43
N ARG A 493 -0.73 -19.12 -11.71
CA ARG A 493 0.65 -19.59 -11.63
C ARG A 493 1.26 -20.00 -12.97
N LYS A 494 0.47 -20.59 -13.88
CA LYS A 494 0.95 -21.14 -15.17
C LYS A 494 1.78 -20.16 -16.00
N ARG A 495 1.53 -18.84 -15.86
CA ARG A 495 2.25 -17.78 -16.61
C ARG A 495 3.70 -17.60 -16.17
N TYR A 496 4.07 -18.13 -15.01
CA TYR A 496 5.43 -18.03 -14.46
C TYR A 496 6.35 -19.17 -14.85
N PHE A 497 5.85 -20.14 -15.61
CA PHE A 497 6.61 -21.32 -16.01
C PHE A 497 6.56 -21.50 -17.51
N GLU A 498 7.70 -21.87 -18.09
CA GLU A 498 7.79 -22.10 -19.54
C GLU A 498 6.72 -23.10 -20.01
N ASN A 499 5.94 -22.71 -21.00
CA ASN A 499 4.80 -23.49 -21.53
C ASN A 499 3.77 -23.92 -20.45
N GLY A 500 3.70 -23.20 -19.32
CA GLY A 500 2.82 -23.50 -18.21
C GLY A 500 3.21 -24.74 -17.38
N ASN A 501 4.43 -25.26 -17.56
CA ASN A 501 4.93 -26.47 -16.91
C ASN A 501 5.44 -26.19 -15.51
N ASP A 502 4.52 -25.94 -14.56
CA ASP A 502 4.84 -25.75 -13.14
C ASP A 502 5.35 -27.08 -12.54
N PRO A 503 6.59 -27.16 -12.02
CA PRO A 503 7.11 -28.38 -11.42
C PRO A 503 6.52 -28.71 -10.04
N ASN A 504 5.82 -27.76 -9.42
CA ASN A 504 5.20 -27.92 -8.11
C ASN A 504 3.80 -27.28 -8.07
N PRO A 505 2.85 -27.77 -8.88
CA PRO A 505 1.51 -27.20 -8.93
C PRO A 505 0.77 -27.39 -7.60
N VAL A 506 -0.16 -26.49 -7.34
CA VAL A 506 -1.06 -26.64 -6.19
C VAL A 506 -2.07 -27.74 -6.47
N THR A 507 -2.29 -28.60 -5.49
CA THR A 507 -3.26 -29.69 -5.53
C THR A 507 -4.12 -29.69 -4.27
N ALA A 508 -5.26 -30.35 -4.29
CA ALA A 508 -6.09 -30.50 -3.09
C ALA A 508 -5.33 -31.18 -1.92
N ALA A 509 -4.36 -32.04 -2.24
CA ALA A 509 -3.59 -32.77 -1.24
C ALA A 509 -2.49 -31.92 -0.57
N ASN A 510 -1.84 -31.00 -1.33
CA ASN A 510 -0.76 -30.16 -0.80
C ASN A 510 -1.23 -28.75 -0.36
N LEU A 511 -2.52 -28.43 -0.53
CA LEU A 511 -3.09 -27.13 -0.16
C LEU A 511 -3.49 -27.14 1.32
N ASP A 512 -2.63 -26.59 2.15
CA ASP A 512 -2.87 -26.32 3.57
C ASP A 512 -2.69 -24.81 3.88
N LYS A 513 -2.72 -24.43 5.18
CA LYS A 513 -2.49 -23.07 5.66
C LYS A 513 -1.18 -22.47 5.10
N TYR A 514 -0.10 -23.22 5.22
CA TYR A 514 1.23 -22.70 4.87
C TYR A 514 1.40 -22.61 3.36
N ARG A 515 0.90 -23.60 2.61
CA ARG A 515 0.91 -23.53 1.15
C ARG A 515 0.10 -22.33 0.64
N MET A 516 -1.08 -22.07 1.22
CA MET A 516 -1.88 -20.91 0.84
C MET A 516 -1.15 -19.60 1.16
N LEU A 517 -0.53 -19.48 2.34
CA LEU A 517 0.26 -18.30 2.72
C LEU A 517 1.49 -18.11 1.81
N ASP A 518 2.13 -19.20 1.38
CA ASP A 518 3.26 -19.15 0.44
C ASP A 518 2.81 -18.71 -0.96
N GLU A 519 1.64 -19.17 -1.40
CA GLU A 519 1.05 -18.73 -2.67
C GLU A 519 0.72 -17.23 -2.66
N TRP A 520 0.09 -16.71 -1.59
CA TRP A 520 -0.13 -15.27 -1.42
C TRP A 520 1.19 -14.49 -1.43
N GLN A 521 2.21 -14.97 -0.72
CA GLN A 521 3.52 -14.34 -0.65
C GLN A 521 4.20 -14.27 -2.02
N GLN A 522 4.24 -15.38 -2.76
CA GLN A 522 4.89 -15.44 -4.07
C GLN A 522 4.17 -14.58 -5.12
N GLU A 523 2.85 -14.49 -5.07
CA GLU A 523 2.08 -13.68 -6.01
C GLU A 523 2.18 -12.19 -5.69
N PHE A 524 2.07 -11.81 -4.41
CA PHE A 524 1.87 -10.44 -3.98
C PHE A 524 3.05 -9.84 -3.21
N VAL A 525 4.25 -10.42 -3.32
CA VAL A 525 5.46 -9.86 -2.68
C VAL A 525 5.59 -8.37 -3.01
N ALA A 526 5.84 -7.55 -1.98
CA ALA A 526 5.97 -6.09 -2.05
C ALA A 526 4.67 -5.29 -2.33
N GLU A 527 3.50 -5.91 -2.40
CA GLU A 527 2.23 -5.21 -2.70
C GLU A 527 1.44 -4.76 -1.45
N ALA A 528 2.13 -4.48 -0.35
CA ALA A 528 1.60 -3.87 0.88
C ALA A 528 0.38 -4.60 1.49
N ARG A 529 0.47 -5.92 1.67
CA ARG A 529 -0.65 -6.72 2.18
C ARG A 529 -0.29 -7.84 3.16
N ARG A 530 0.98 -8.22 3.28
CA ARG A 530 1.39 -9.45 3.98
C ARG A 530 0.88 -9.53 5.41
N ARG A 531 0.87 -8.42 6.16
CA ARG A 531 0.33 -8.38 7.52
C ARG A 531 -1.14 -8.82 7.56
N THR A 532 -1.97 -8.27 6.68
CA THR A 532 -3.39 -8.63 6.59
C THR A 532 -3.58 -10.13 6.33
N ASP A 533 -2.76 -10.72 5.45
CA ASP A 533 -2.80 -12.16 5.16
C ASP A 533 -2.42 -13.01 6.39
N LEU A 534 -1.36 -12.63 7.11
CA LEU A 534 -0.95 -13.33 8.32
C LEU A 534 -1.98 -13.21 9.45
N VAL A 535 -2.58 -12.04 9.65
CA VAL A 535 -3.65 -11.82 10.64
C VAL A 535 -4.88 -12.66 10.31
N ARG A 536 -5.30 -12.74 9.04
CA ARG A 536 -6.43 -13.56 8.61
C ARG A 536 -6.23 -15.06 8.87
N TRP A 537 -4.99 -15.52 8.83
CA TRP A 537 -4.62 -16.91 9.10
C TRP A 537 -4.23 -17.18 10.55
N ASP A 538 -4.44 -16.23 11.47
CA ASP A 538 -3.98 -16.32 12.86
C ASP A 538 -2.48 -16.68 12.96
N ALA A 539 -1.67 -16.16 12.02
CA ALA A 539 -0.24 -16.46 11.92
C ALA A 539 0.63 -15.30 12.40
N TYR A 540 0.11 -14.09 12.36
CA TYR A 540 0.86 -12.86 12.61
C TYR A 540 1.51 -12.83 14.00
N VAL A 541 0.82 -13.30 15.02
CA VAL A 541 1.31 -13.30 16.42
C VAL A 541 1.63 -14.69 16.96
N THR A 542 1.34 -15.76 16.20
CA THR A 542 1.47 -17.14 16.69
C THR A 542 2.58 -17.95 16.03
N GLU A 543 3.22 -17.41 14.99
CA GLU A 543 4.24 -18.13 14.24
C GLU A 543 5.61 -17.46 14.39
N ASP A 544 6.66 -18.28 14.37
CA ASP A 544 8.06 -17.84 14.34
C ASP A 544 8.55 -17.68 12.90
N TRP A 545 9.42 -16.70 12.66
CA TRP A 545 10.25 -16.58 11.45
C TRP A 545 11.65 -16.06 11.83
N TRP A 546 12.51 -15.78 10.83
CA TRP A 546 13.86 -15.29 11.10
C TRP A 546 13.87 -14.13 12.09
N ASP A 547 14.69 -14.26 13.15
CA ASP A 547 14.87 -13.26 14.23
C ASP A 547 13.56 -12.73 14.87
N HIS A 548 12.43 -13.39 14.62
CA HIS A 548 11.14 -13.06 15.22
C HIS A 548 10.58 -14.26 15.99
N LYS A 549 10.08 -13.98 17.18
CA LYS A 549 9.38 -14.96 18.04
C LYS A 549 7.91 -14.60 18.19
N ALA A 550 7.08 -15.62 18.08
CA ALA A 550 5.65 -15.50 18.29
C ALA A 550 5.35 -14.84 19.65
N THR A 551 4.66 -13.72 19.62
CA THR A 551 4.27 -13.01 20.86
C THR A 551 3.11 -13.69 21.57
N ASN A 552 2.29 -14.45 20.85
CA ASN A 552 1.03 -15.07 21.31
C ASN A 552 0.06 -14.05 21.95
N ASN A 553 0.20 -12.78 21.60
CA ASN A 553 -0.64 -11.69 22.07
C ASN A 553 -1.47 -11.11 20.92
N THR A 554 -2.75 -11.46 20.87
CA THR A 554 -3.67 -11.01 19.80
C THR A 554 -3.90 -9.51 19.76
N ASN A 555 -3.54 -8.75 20.81
CA ASN A 555 -3.62 -7.29 20.79
C ASN A 555 -2.70 -6.71 19.70
N PHE A 556 -1.57 -7.37 19.41
CA PHE A 556 -0.64 -6.93 18.37
C PHE A 556 -1.13 -7.17 16.93
N ASN A 557 -2.28 -7.81 16.75
CA ASN A 557 -2.96 -7.81 15.45
C ASN A 557 -3.42 -6.41 15.01
N ARG A 558 -3.40 -5.44 15.90
CA ARG A 558 -3.73 -4.02 15.64
C ARG A 558 -2.63 -3.12 16.16
N PHE A 559 -2.39 -2.04 15.46
CA PHE A 559 -1.47 -1.01 15.92
C PHE A 559 -2.12 -0.13 17.00
N PRO A 560 -1.32 0.46 17.90
CA PRO A 560 -1.81 1.47 18.84
C PRO A 560 -2.27 2.73 18.08
N ILE A 561 -3.20 3.46 18.68
CA ILE A 561 -3.50 4.82 18.24
C ILE A 561 -2.40 5.72 18.80
N HIS A 562 -1.78 6.53 17.95
CA HIS A 562 -0.69 7.41 18.38
C HIS A 562 -1.15 8.38 19.45
N TYR A 563 -0.30 8.62 20.45
CA TYR A 563 -0.66 9.45 21.63
C TYR A 563 -1.19 10.85 21.25
N SER A 564 -0.58 11.50 20.24
CA SER A 564 -1.02 12.84 19.81
C SER A 564 -2.44 12.86 19.23
N VAL A 565 -2.90 11.74 18.67
CA VAL A 565 -4.27 11.57 18.17
C VAL A 565 -5.26 11.46 19.34
N LEU A 566 -4.90 10.71 20.38
CA LEU A 566 -5.70 10.58 21.61
C LEU A 566 -5.79 11.90 22.35
N GLU A 567 -4.71 12.68 22.41
CA GLU A 567 -4.70 14.03 22.99
C GLU A 567 -5.59 15.00 22.22
N ALA A 568 -5.59 14.93 20.89
CA ALA A 568 -6.40 15.78 20.02
C ALA A 568 -7.91 15.42 20.09
N ASN A 569 -8.23 14.15 20.30
CA ASN A 569 -9.61 13.67 20.43
C ASN A 569 -9.78 12.78 21.67
N GLN A 570 -10.14 13.40 22.79
CA GLN A 570 -10.35 12.71 24.07
C GLN A 570 -11.54 11.74 24.10
N LYS A 571 -12.36 11.69 23.05
CA LYS A 571 -13.43 10.69 22.89
C LYS A 571 -12.91 9.36 22.32
N LEU A 572 -11.65 9.31 21.87
CA LEU A 572 -11.01 8.08 21.43
C LEU A 572 -10.49 7.27 22.62
N LYS A 573 -10.52 5.95 22.45
CA LYS A 573 -9.93 4.99 23.39
C LYS A 573 -8.83 4.23 22.69
N GLN A 574 -7.72 3.99 23.40
CA GLN A 574 -6.61 3.20 22.92
C GLN A 574 -7.02 1.75 22.63
N ASN A 575 -6.29 1.10 21.74
CA ASN A 575 -6.42 -0.35 21.54
C ASN A 575 -5.97 -1.13 22.79
N PRO A 576 -6.62 -2.24 23.13
CA PRO A 576 -6.18 -3.10 24.23
C PRO A 576 -4.72 -3.52 24.10
N GLY A 577 -4.01 -3.57 25.22
CA GLY A 577 -2.60 -3.99 25.27
C GLY A 577 -1.57 -2.86 25.09
N TYR A 578 -2.03 -1.65 24.82
CA TYR A 578 -1.18 -0.46 24.67
C TYR A 578 -1.56 0.54 25.78
N GLY A 579 -0.87 0.42 26.93
CA GLY A 579 -1.27 1.13 28.13
C GLY A 579 -1.01 2.64 28.06
N ARG A 580 -2.09 3.38 28.02
CA ARG A 580 -2.37 4.65 28.71
C ARG A 580 -3.85 4.58 29.06
N ASP A 581 -4.13 3.96 30.21
CA ASP A 581 -5.48 3.92 30.78
C ASP A 581 -5.92 5.32 31.25
#